data_03d523e00377c760a606fb423774919a
#
_entry.id   03d523e00377c760a606fb423774919a
#
_cell.length_a   1.000
_cell.length_b   1.000
_cell.length_c   1.000
_cell.angle_alpha   90.00
_cell.angle_beta   90.00
_cell.angle_gamma   90.00
#
_symmetry.space_group_name_H-M   'P 1'
#
loop_
_entity.id
_entity.type
_entity.pdbx_description
1 polymer ?
#
loop_
_entity_poly.entity_id
_entity_poly.type
_entity_poly.pdbx_seq_one_letter_code
_entity_poly.pdbx_strand_id
1 'polypeptide(L)'
;MLKKRFDFLVATVFLGLLPIDAHAYLDPGTGSMLLSVVMGLVSTGYFVIRRLPSMMRALFFRMTGKRDDLKNNSIVFYSESRSYWLTFKPVLEALHQRGVKCTYLTSDENDPVFNAGLDDTVRAKYIGKGNAAYTALSFLEADVFALTTPGIDVLQIRRSPGVKKYVHIVHAVGDIHTYKFYSFDYYDAVFCSGPGQAESLRRLEELRGTSHKDLPLLGCPYLDVYAARAEQVGVPEPRTILVAPTWGRNGLLTRTGSLVPKLLASAGYHVILRPHPQSFISDREVMERVAADLQTCKNVEWDRNPDGFSSLSRASLM
;
A
#
# COMPACT_ATOMS: atom_id res chain seq x y z
N MET A 1 23.39 -12.19 2.57
CA MET A 1 24.67 -12.85 2.19
C MET A 1 24.52 -13.82 1.00
N LEU A 2 23.50 -14.67 0.92
CA LEU A 2 23.32 -15.62 -0.20
C LEU A 2 23.19 -14.96 -1.58
N LYS A 3 22.49 -13.82 -1.68
CA LYS A 3 22.24 -13.11 -2.95
C LYS A 3 23.53 -12.60 -3.60
N LYS A 4 24.45 -12.00 -2.82
CA LYS A 4 25.76 -11.54 -3.32
C LYS A 4 26.66 -12.70 -3.79
N ARG A 5 26.56 -13.87 -3.14
CA ARG A 5 27.32 -15.05 -3.56
C ARG A 5 26.80 -15.66 -4.85
N PHE A 6 25.50 -15.61 -5.08
CA PHE A 6 24.89 -16.12 -6.30
C PHE A 6 25.22 -15.21 -7.52
N ASP A 7 25.13 -13.89 -7.32
CA ASP A 7 25.50 -12.91 -8.36
C ASP A 7 27.00 -13.03 -8.74
N PHE A 8 27.87 -13.30 -7.75
CA PHE A 8 29.29 -13.55 -7.98
C PHE A 8 29.54 -14.87 -8.72
N LEU A 9 28.80 -15.94 -8.38
CA LEU A 9 28.93 -17.24 -9.05
C LEU A 9 28.51 -17.17 -10.53
N VAL A 10 27.43 -16.46 -10.83
CA VAL A 10 26.96 -16.24 -12.20
C VAL A 10 27.99 -15.43 -13.01
N ALA A 11 28.55 -14.38 -12.42
CA ALA A 11 29.61 -13.59 -13.06
C ALA A 11 30.88 -14.42 -13.31
N THR A 12 31.27 -15.29 -12.36
CA THR A 12 32.47 -16.14 -12.48
C THR A 12 32.29 -17.24 -13.55
N VAL A 13 31.10 -17.86 -13.64
CA VAL A 13 30.78 -18.83 -14.69
C VAL A 13 30.79 -18.15 -16.06
N PHE A 14 30.34 -16.91 -16.12
CA PHE A 14 30.33 -16.12 -17.39
C PHE A 14 31.74 -15.76 -17.86
N LEU A 15 32.67 -15.39 -16.93
CA LEU A 15 34.07 -15.12 -17.26
C LEU A 15 34.81 -16.40 -17.68
N GLY A 16 34.47 -17.56 -17.10
CA GLY A 16 35.11 -18.83 -17.40
C GLY A 16 34.68 -19.49 -18.72
N LEU A 17 33.60 -19.00 -19.34
CA LEU A 17 33.12 -19.48 -20.66
C LEU A 17 33.68 -18.67 -21.84
N LEU A 18 34.49 -17.64 -21.59
CA LEU A 18 35.19 -16.94 -22.67
C LEU A 18 36.37 -17.78 -23.15
N PRO A 19 36.38 -18.27 -24.40
CA PRO A 19 37.52 -19.01 -24.93
C PRO A 19 38.70 -18.05 -25.05
N ILE A 20 39.78 -18.38 -24.33
CA ILE A 20 41.00 -17.56 -24.27
C ILE A 20 41.83 -17.63 -25.57
N ASP A 21 41.57 -18.64 -26.44
CA ASP A 21 42.32 -18.85 -27.70
C ASP A 21 41.42 -19.34 -28.85
N ALA A 22 40.49 -18.54 -29.31
CA ALA A 22 39.80 -18.82 -30.55
C ALA A 22 40.19 -17.76 -31.60
N HIS A 23 41.24 -18.03 -32.38
CA HIS A 23 41.53 -17.32 -33.63
C HIS A 23 40.53 -17.73 -34.76
N ALA A 24 39.25 -17.65 -34.47
CA ALA A 24 38.23 -17.72 -35.50
C ALA A 24 37.98 -16.30 -36.00
N TYR A 25 38.16 -16.10 -37.29
CA TYR A 25 37.82 -14.86 -37.99
C TYR A 25 36.29 -14.65 -37.89
N LEU A 26 35.86 -14.10 -36.81
CA LEU A 26 34.47 -13.69 -36.62
C LEU A 26 34.34 -12.29 -37.21
N ASP A 27 33.62 -12.20 -38.34
CA ASP A 27 33.18 -10.93 -38.88
C ASP A 27 32.48 -10.11 -37.74
N PRO A 28 32.80 -8.79 -37.60
CA PRO A 28 32.24 -7.95 -36.53
C PRO A 28 30.71 -7.99 -36.45
N GLY A 29 30.01 -8.26 -37.55
CA GLY A 29 28.55 -8.43 -37.60
C GLY A 29 28.08 -9.73 -36.95
N THR A 30 28.73 -10.84 -37.22
CA THR A 30 28.40 -12.17 -36.67
C THR A 30 28.72 -12.27 -35.21
N GLY A 31 29.78 -11.64 -34.73
CA GLY A 31 30.15 -11.57 -33.32
C GLY A 31 29.11 -10.81 -32.47
N SER A 32 28.60 -9.69 -33.01
CA SER A 32 27.57 -8.90 -32.33
C SER A 32 26.22 -9.62 -32.26
N MET A 33 25.83 -10.36 -33.32
CA MET A 33 24.63 -11.19 -33.33
C MET A 33 24.72 -12.34 -32.30
N LEU A 34 25.85 -13.04 -32.26
CA LEU A 34 26.07 -14.13 -31.30
C LEU A 34 26.00 -13.62 -29.86
N LEU A 35 26.65 -12.47 -29.60
CA LEU A 35 26.60 -11.84 -28.27
C LEU A 35 25.16 -11.45 -27.89
N SER A 36 24.39 -10.90 -28.82
CA SER A 36 22.98 -10.53 -28.58
C SER A 36 22.11 -11.74 -28.28
N VAL A 37 22.30 -12.86 -28.97
CA VAL A 37 21.60 -14.13 -28.71
C VAL A 37 21.97 -14.69 -27.33
N VAL A 38 23.25 -14.71 -27.00
CA VAL A 38 23.73 -15.17 -25.67
C VAL A 38 23.18 -14.29 -24.57
N MET A 39 23.22 -12.97 -24.72
CA MET A 39 22.66 -12.03 -23.74
C MET A 39 21.13 -12.19 -23.60
N GLY A 40 20.42 -12.45 -24.70
CA GLY A 40 19.00 -12.76 -24.73
C GLY A 40 18.67 -14.05 -23.95
N LEU A 41 19.43 -15.12 -24.19
CA LEU A 41 19.26 -16.40 -23.49
C LEU A 41 19.55 -16.26 -21.98
N VAL A 42 20.61 -15.56 -21.62
CA VAL A 42 20.97 -15.31 -20.20
C VAL A 42 19.93 -14.48 -19.52
N SER A 43 19.47 -13.40 -20.15
CA SER A 43 18.40 -12.57 -19.61
C SER A 43 17.11 -13.37 -19.43
N THR A 44 16.73 -14.16 -20.42
CA THR A 44 15.56 -15.04 -20.33
C THR A 44 15.71 -16.08 -19.22
N GLY A 45 16.86 -16.75 -19.15
CA GLY A 45 17.19 -17.70 -18.09
C GLY A 45 17.13 -17.07 -16.69
N TYR A 46 17.69 -15.87 -16.52
CA TYR A 46 17.62 -15.11 -15.28
C TYR A 46 16.17 -14.79 -14.89
N PHE A 47 15.35 -14.33 -15.82
CA PHE A 47 13.94 -14.05 -15.55
C PHE A 47 13.13 -15.30 -15.22
N VAL A 48 13.41 -16.41 -15.91
CA VAL A 48 12.75 -17.72 -15.63
C VAL A 48 13.15 -18.21 -14.23
N ILE A 49 14.43 -18.22 -13.89
CA ILE A 49 14.94 -18.64 -12.57
C ILE A 49 14.37 -17.74 -11.46
N ARG A 50 14.27 -16.45 -11.70
CA ARG A 50 13.70 -15.50 -10.73
C ARG A 50 12.18 -15.70 -10.52
N ARG A 51 11.47 -16.17 -11.54
CA ARG A 51 10.03 -16.50 -11.48
C ARG A 51 9.76 -17.93 -11.00
N LEU A 52 10.71 -18.82 -11.11
CA LEU A 52 10.56 -20.25 -10.72
C LEU A 52 10.04 -20.41 -9.28
N PRO A 53 10.54 -19.69 -8.24
CA PRO A 53 10.01 -19.80 -6.89
C PRO A 53 8.54 -19.39 -6.76
N SER A 54 8.10 -18.39 -7.52
CA SER A 54 6.70 -17.98 -7.52
C SER A 54 5.81 -18.95 -8.25
N MET A 55 6.28 -19.54 -9.37
CA MET A 55 5.58 -20.59 -10.10
C MET A 55 5.51 -21.90 -9.29
N MET A 56 6.59 -22.29 -8.63
CA MET A 56 6.61 -23.44 -7.73
C MET A 56 5.69 -23.25 -6.53
N ARG A 57 5.68 -22.05 -5.93
CA ARG A 57 4.71 -21.71 -4.88
C ARG A 57 3.27 -21.75 -5.40
N ALA A 58 3.00 -21.22 -6.58
CA ALA A 58 1.69 -21.28 -7.22
C ALA A 58 1.27 -22.74 -7.48
N LEU A 59 2.20 -23.58 -7.94
CA LEU A 59 1.97 -25.02 -8.14
C LEU A 59 1.74 -25.72 -6.79
N PHE A 60 2.53 -25.44 -5.78
CA PHE A 60 2.39 -25.97 -4.42
C PHE A 60 1.06 -25.53 -3.77
N PHE A 61 0.67 -24.27 -3.91
CA PHE A 61 -0.64 -23.77 -3.51
C PHE A 61 -1.78 -24.50 -4.26
N ARG A 62 -1.55 -24.81 -5.54
CA ARG A 62 -2.50 -25.56 -6.36
C ARG A 62 -2.66 -27.01 -5.91
N MET A 63 -1.60 -27.64 -5.41
CA MET A 63 -1.57 -29.05 -4.98
C MET A 63 -1.99 -29.25 -3.52
N THR A 64 -1.84 -28.27 -2.65
CA THR A 64 -2.04 -28.44 -1.20
C THR A 64 -3.47 -28.16 -0.69
N GLY A 65 -4.45 -27.95 -1.60
CA GLY A 65 -5.87 -27.80 -1.21
C GLY A 65 -6.21 -26.54 -0.40
N LYS A 66 -5.22 -25.68 -0.04
CA LYS A 66 -5.46 -24.40 0.64
C LYS A 66 -6.26 -23.39 -0.20
N ARG A 67 -6.74 -23.83 -1.34
CA ARG A 67 -7.47 -23.07 -2.35
C ARG A 67 -8.98 -22.95 -2.08
N ASP A 68 -9.55 -23.86 -1.29
CA ASP A 68 -10.99 -23.87 -1.06
C ASP A 68 -11.48 -22.62 -0.32
N ASP A 69 -10.62 -22.02 0.49
CA ASP A 69 -10.92 -20.80 1.23
C ASP A 69 -10.99 -19.54 0.35
N LEU A 70 -10.39 -19.56 -0.84
CA LEU A 70 -10.37 -18.42 -1.77
C LEU A 70 -11.35 -18.58 -2.93
N LYS A 71 -12.16 -19.68 -2.91
CA LYS A 71 -13.16 -19.97 -3.93
C LYS A 71 -14.56 -19.66 -3.44
N ASN A 72 -15.43 -19.35 -4.40
CA ASN A 72 -16.87 -19.17 -4.17
C ASN A 72 -17.22 -18.13 -3.10
N ASN A 73 -16.45 -17.05 -3.03
CA ASN A 73 -16.74 -15.95 -2.12
C ASN A 73 -17.66 -14.92 -2.82
N SER A 74 -18.72 -14.45 -2.13
CA SER A 74 -19.55 -13.38 -2.67
C SER A 74 -18.82 -12.04 -2.53
N ILE A 75 -18.42 -11.68 -1.31
CA ILE A 75 -17.76 -10.41 -1.01
C ILE A 75 -16.44 -10.70 -0.30
N VAL A 76 -15.36 -10.14 -0.84
CA VAL A 76 -14.02 -10.23 -0.24
C VAL A 76 -13.46 -8.83 -0.03
N PHE A 77 -12.93 -8.59 1.15
CA PHE A 77 -12.12 -7.42 1.47
C PHE A 77 -10.65 -7.82 1.59
N TYR A 78 -9.76 -6.90 1.24
CA TYR A 78 -8.33 -7.08 1.46
C TYR A 78 -7.70 -5.83 2.08
N SER A 79 -6.96 -6.05 3.16
CA SER A 79 -6.17 -5.03 3.84
C SER A 79 -4.69 -5.39 3.83
N GLU A 80 -3.84 -4.45 3.41
CA GLU A 80 -2.38 -4.63 3.45
C GLU A 80 -1.82 -4.55 4.87
N SER A 81 -2.50 -3.83 5.77
CA SER A 81 -2.06 -3.65 7.16
C SER A 81 -3.21 -3.19 8.06
N ARG A 82 -3.02 -3.35 9.37
CA ARG A 82 -3.93 -2.84 10.41
C ARG A 82 -4.21 -1.33 10.32
N SER A 83 -3.39 -0.57 9.61
CA SER A 83 -3.58 0.88 9.44
C SER A 83 -4.86 1.23 8.69
N TYR A 84 -5.40 0.29 7.90
CA TYR A 84 -6.67 0.47 7.17
C TYR A 84 -7.89 -0.03 7.93
N TRP A 85 -7.71 -0.52 9.16
CA TRP A 85 -8.81 -1.07 9.96
C TRP A 85 -9.97 -0.09 10.13
N LEU A 86 -9.68 1.18 10.42
CA LEU A 86 -10.73 2.20 10.59
C LEU A 86 -11.53 2.48 9.31
N THR A 87 -10.98 2.17 8.13
CA THR A 87 -11.71 2.26 6.86
C THR A 87 -12.64 1.07 6.68
N PHE A 88 -12.21 -0.15 7.06
CA PHE A 88 -13.00 -1.36 6.86
C PHE A 88 -14.00 -1.63 7.99
N LYS A 89 -13.64 -1.29 9.22
CA LYS A 89 -14.46 -1.58 10.42
C LYS A 89 -15.94 -1.18 10.28
N PRO A 90 -16.29 0.08 9.94
CA PRO A 90 -17.69 0.47 9.83
C PRO A 90 -18.45 -0.31 8.75
N VAL A 91 -17.78 -0.64 7.66
CA VAL A 91 -18.36 -1.43 6.56
C VAL A 91 -18.63 -2.86 7.00
N LEU A 92 -17.67 -3.49 7.69
CA LEU A 92 -17.81 -4.86 8.20
C LEU A 92 -18.88 -4.95 9.28
N GLU A 93 -18.93 -3.99 10.19
CA GLU A 93 -19.98 -3.90 11.22
C GLU A 93 -21.37 -3.73 10.60
N ALA A 94 -21.51 -2.88 9.58
CA ALA A 94 -22.75 -2.70 8.86
C ALA A 94 -23.20 -3.96 8.10
N LEU A 95 -22.27 -4.73 7.54
CA LEU A 95 -22.56 -6.03 6.93
C LEU A 95 -22.95 -7.08 7.98
N HIS A 96 -22.26 -7.11 9.11
CA HIS A 96 -22.56 -7.99 10.24
C HIS A 96 -23.99 -7.75 10.76
N GLN A 97 -24.36 -6.50 11.01
CA GLN A 97 -25.71 -6.12 11.46
C GLN A 97 -26.81 -6.55 10.48
N ARG A 98 -26.49 -6.65 9.18
CA ARG A 98 -27.41 -7.10 8.13
C ARG A 98 -27.36 -8.61 7.89
N GLY A 99 -26.53 -9.35 8.62
CA GLY A 99 -26.34 -10.79 8.44
C GLY A 99 -25.65 -11.15 7.10
N VAL A 100 -24.98 -10.19 6.46
CA VAL A 100 -24.29 -10.42 5.17
C VAL A 100 -22.92 -11.02 5.42
N LYS A 101 -22.72 -12.23 4.91
CA LYS A 101 -21.43 -12.93 5.03
C LYS A 101 -20.39 -12.38 4.06
N CYS A 102 -19.16 -12.18 4.55
CA CYS A 102 -18.02 -11.77 3.74
C CYS A 102 -16.72 -12.41 4.23
N THR A 103 -15.70 -12.37 3.39
CA THR A 103 -14.35 -12.80 3.74
C THR A 103 -13.45 -11.57 3.84
N TYR A 104 -12.65 -11.49 4.89
CA TYR A 104 -11.66 -10.44 5.08
C TYR A 104 -10.25 -11.04 5.05
N LEU A 105 -9.50 -10.70 4.03
CA LEU A 105 -8.11 -11.12 3.84
C LEU A 105 -7.18 -10.01 4.34
N THR A 106 -6.17 -10.36 5.10
CA THR A 106 -5.20 -9.38 5.58
C THR A 106 -3.76 -9.87 5.43
N SER A 107 -2.86 -8.92 5.22
CA SER A 107 -1.41 -9.13 5.26
C SER A 107 -0.78 -8.76 6.61
N ASP A 108 -1.59 -8.50 7.64
CA ASP A 108 -1.12 -8.23 9.00
C ASP A 108 -1.62 -9.32 9.97
N GLU A 109 -0.68 -10.05 10.58
CA GLU A 109 -0.98 -11.11 11.57
C GLU A 109 -1.69 -10.57 12.83
N ASN A 110 -1.50 -9.29 13.11
CA ASN A 110 -2.10 -8.62 14.27
C ASN A 110 -3.20 -7.62 13.83
N ASP A 111 -3.89 -7.92 12.72
CA ASP A 111 -5.00 -7.09 12.27
C ASP A 111 -6.13 -7.14 13.30
N PRO A 112 -6.70 -5.98 13.71
CA PRO A 112 -7.77 -5.92 14.69
C PRO A 112 -9.02 -6.74 14.34
N VAL A 113 -9.22 -7.10 13.07
CA VAL A 113 -10.33 -7.94 12.61
C VAL A 113 -10.41 -9.26 13.39
N PHE A 114 -9.27 -9.86 13.77
CA PHE A 114 -9.23 -11.14 14.50
C PHE A 114 -9.82 -11.08 15.91
N ASN A 115 -10.01 -9.88 16.45
CA ASN A 115 -10.57 -9.65 17.79
C ASN A 115 -11.80 -8.72 17.75
N ALA A 116 -12.42 -8.57 16.56
CA ALA A 116 -13.52 -7.62 16.38
C ALA A 116 -14.92 -8.17 16.80
N GLY A 117 -15.02 -9.46 17.12
CA GLY A 117 -16.30 -10.09 17.48
C GLY A 117 -17.29 -10.21 16.31
N LEU A 118 -16.77 -10.35 15.07
CA LEU A 118 -17.59 -10.41 13.85
C LEU A 118 -17.61 -11.82 13.22
N ASP A 119 -17.14 -12.85 13.94
CA ASP A 119 -16.82 -14.19 13.39
C ASP A 119 -18.02 -14.92 12.76
N ASP A 120 -19.23 -14.58 13.15
CA ASP A 120 -20.45 -15.19 12.58
C ASP A 120 -20.69 -14.82 11.12
N THR A 121 -20.19 -13.67 10.67
CA THR A 121 -20.43 -13.13 9.34
C THR A 121 -19.15 -12.76 8.59
N VAL A 122 -18.07 -12.42 9.31
CA VAL A 122 -16.78 -12.03 8.72
C VAL A 122 -15.75 -13.15 8.92
N ARG A 123 -15.44 -13.84 7.86
CA ARG A 123 -14.37 -14.84 7.86
C ARG A 123 -13.01 -14.16 7.66
N ALA A 124 -12.33 -13.86 8.75
CA ALA A 124 -11.00 -13.23 8.72
C ALA A 124 -9.89 -14.26 8.44
N LYS A 125 -8.92 -13.89 7.57
CA LYS A 125 -7.79 -14.76 7.24
C LYS A 125 -6.52 -13.97 6.95
N TYR A 126 -5.44 -14.35 7.58
CA TYR A 126 -4.09 -13.90 7.20
C TYR A 126 -3.59 -14.68 5.99
N ILE A 127 -3.14 -13.99 4.94
CA ILE A 127 -2.70 -14.60 3.66
C ILE A 127 -1.21 -14.40 3.36
N GLY A 128 -0.44 -13.93 4.33
CA GLY A 128 0.99 -13.62 4.15
C GLY A 128 1.23 -12.17 3.77
N LYS A 129 2.50 -11.82 3.58
CA LYS A 129 2.97 -10.47 3.22
C LYS A 129 3.62 -10.45 1.83
N GLY A 130 3.52 -9.32 1.15
CA GLY A 130 4.18 -9.08 -0.14
C GLY A 130 3.82 -10.12 -1.20
N ASN A 131 4.81 -10.71 -1.85
CA ASN A 131 4.60 -11.65 -2.96
C ASN A 131 3.74 -12.87 -2.60
N ALA A 132 3.74 -13.30 -1.34
CA ALA A 132 2.90 -14.42 -0.91
C ALA A 132 1.41 -14.04 -0.96
N ALA A 133 1.06 -12.86 -0.41
CA ALA A 133 -0.29 -12.32 -0.47
C ALA A 133 -0.72 -12.05 -1.92
N TYR A 134 0.13 -11.38 -2.71
CA TYR A 134 -0.19 -11.06 -4.11
C TYR A 134 -0.41 -12.29 -4.97
N THR A 135 0.36 -13.37 -4.72
CA THR A 135 0.14 -14.66 -5.38
C THR A 135 -1.20 -15.28 -4.96
N ALA A 136 -1.54 -15.25 -3.68
CA ALA A 136 -2.83 -15.76 -3.20
C ALA A 136 -4.01 -15.00 -3.84
N LEU A 137 -3.93 -13.67 -3.88
CA LEU A 137 -4.96 -12.80 -4.48
C LEU A 137 -5.14 -13.04 -5.98
N SER A 138 -4.09 -13.43 -6.71
CA SER A 138 -4.18 -13.73 -8.15
C SER A 138 -5.00 -14.98 -8.48
N PHE A 139 -5.35 -15.80 -7.47
CA PHE A 139 -6.20 -16.98 -7.59
C PHE A 139 -7.54 -16.85 -6.86
N LEU A 140 -7.87 -15.64 -6.40
CA LEU A 140 -9.13 -15.37 -5.71
C LEU A 140 -10.32 -15.57 -6.65
N GLU A 141 -11.39 -16.16 -6.13
CA GLU A 141 -12.70 -16.25 -6.79
C GLU A 141 -13.72 -15.50 -5.92
N ALA A 142 -14.31 -14.45 -6.45
CA ALA A 142 -15.28 -13.61 -5.73
C ALA A 142 -16.22 -12.88 -6.70
N ASP A 143 -17.43 -12.58 -6.25
CA ASP A 143 -18.29 -11.68 -7.00
C ASP A 143 -17.80 -10.22 -6.90
N VAL A 144 -17.41 -9.81 -5.70
CA VAL A 144 -16.87 -8.46 -5.42
C VAL A 144 -15.59 -8.60 -4.61
N PHE A 145 -14.55 -7.92 -5.05
CA PHE A 145 -13.29 -7.79 -4.31
C PHE A 145 -13.00 -6.32 -4.04
N ALA A 146 -13.10 -5.93 -2.77
CA ALA A 146 -12.95 -4.56 -2.29
C ALA A 146 -11.62 -4.38 -1.54
N LEU A 147 -10.84 -3.37 -1.91
CA LEU A 147 -9.53 -3.11 -1.32
C LEU A 147 -9.19 -1.61 -1.33
N THR A 148 -8.22 -1.24 -0.51
CA THR A 148 -7.68 0.13 -0.44
C THR A 148 -6.38 0.29 -1.22
N THR A 149 -5.82 -0.80 -1.77
CA THR A 149 -4.55 -0.80 -2.51
C THR A 149 -4.75 -0.22 -3.90
N PRO A 150 -4.06 0.86 -4.28
CA PRO A 150 -4.15 1.40 -5.63
C PRO A 150 -3.33 0.58 -6.63
N GLY A 151 -3.63 0.71 -7.92
CA GLY A 151 -2.77 0.23 -9.01
C GLY A 151 -2.78 -1.30 -9.21
N ILE A 152 -3.94 -1.93 -9.10
CA ILE A 152 -4.10 -3.33 -9.56
C ILE A 152 -3.74 -3.43 -11.05
N ASP A 153 -3.13 -4.53 -11.46
CA ASP A 153 -2.53 -4.79 -12.78
C ASP A 153 -1.42 -3.82 -13.23
N VAL A 154 -1.19 -2.77 -12.49
CA VAL A 154 -0.11 -1.79 -12.75
C VAL A 154 1.10 -2.07 -11.86
N LEU A 155 0.84 -2.29 -10.56
CA LEU A 155 1.89 -2.51 -9.56
C LEU A 155 2.02 -4.01 -9.24
N GLN A 156 1.79 -4.41 -8.00
CA GLN A 156 2.11 -5.74 -7.51
C GLN A 156 0.92 -6.72 -7.55
N ILE A 157 -0.29 -6.20 -7.31
CA ILE A 157 -1.49 -7.01 -7.29
C ILE A 157 -2.01 -7.17 -8.71
N ARG A 158 -2.11 -8.44 -9.17
CA ARG A 158 -2.70 -8.79 -10.46
C ARG A 158 -4.17 -9.14 -10.29
N ARG A 159 -4.98 -8.76 -11.27
CA ARG A 159 -6.38 -9.17 -11.32
C ARG A 159 -6.47 -10.68 -11.45
N SER A 160 -7.32 -11.30 -10.63
CA SER A 160 -7.70 -12.70 -10.80
C SER A 160 -8.84 -12.82 -11.82
N PRO A 161 -8.77 -13.77 -12.76
CA PRO A 161 -9.89 -14.06 -13.65
C PRO A 161 -11.16 -14.55 -12.93
N GLY A 162 -11.01 -15.02 -11.68
CA GLY A 162 -12.12 -15.49 -10.85
C GLY A 162 -12.89 -14.38 -10.13
N VAL A 163 -12.46 -13.13 -10.24
CA VAL A 163 -13.14 -11.98 -9.59
C VAL A 163 -13.96 -11.21 -10.62
N LYS A 164 -15.27 -11.05 -10.36
CA LYS A 164 -16.18 -10.39 -11.29
C LYS A 164 -16.07 -8.87 -11.23
N LYS A 165 -16.00 -8.27 -10.03
CA LYS A 165 -15.89 -6.82 -9.82
C LYS A 165 -14.79 -6.46 -8.83
N TYR A 166 -13.91 -5.54 -9.23
CA TYR A 166 -12.88 -4.93 -8.39
C TYR A 166 -13.33 -3.55 -7.93
N VAL A 167 -13.36 -3.35 -6.62
CA VAL A 167 -13.82 -2.11 -6.00
C VAL A 167 -12.68 -1.49 -5.20
N HIS A 168 -12.35 -0.23 -5.50
CA HIS A 168 -11.43 0.53 -4.67
C HIS A 168 -12.21 1.33 -3.62
N ILE A 169 -11.82 1.17 -2.35
CA ILE A 169 -12.34 2.00 -1.26
C ILE A 169 -11.34 3.10 -0.99
N VAL A 170 -11.72 4.35 -1.27
CA VAL A 170 -10.87 5.50 -0.98
C VAL A 170 -10.78 5.67 0.54
N HIS A 171 -9.55 5.72 1.03
CA HIS A 171 -9.26 5.84 2.47
C HIS A 171 -8.69 7.22 2.85
N ALA A 172 -8.81 8.20 1.95
CA ALA A 172 -8.38 9.58 2.17
C ALA A 172 -9.44 10.54 1.63
N VAL A 173 -9.68 11.62 2.37
CA VAL A 173 -10.64 12.68 1.98
C VAL A 173 -10.08 13.65 0.95
N GLY A 174 -8.77 13.61 0.72
CA GLY A 174 -8.10 14.45 -0.27
C GLY A 174 -8.41 14.05 -1.71
N ASP A 175 -7.97 14.90 -2.64
CA ASP A 175 -8.10 14.65 -4.07
C ASP A 175 -7.25 13.45 -4.52
N ILE A 176 -7.65 12.84 -5.62
CA ILE A 176 -6.98 11.67 -6.21
C ILE A 176 -5.61 11.97 -6.84
N HIS A 177 -5.23 13.23 -7.03
CA HIS A 177 -3.93 13.62 -7.61
C HIS A 177 -2.72 13.16 -6.80
N THR A 178 -2.91 12.82 -5.51
CA THR A 178 -1.86 12.28 -4.64
C THR A 178 -1.52 10.82 -4.95
N TYR A 179 -2.38 10.13 -5.67
CA TYR A 179 -2.15 8.75 -6.08
C TYR A 179 -1.20 8.68 -7.29
N LYS A 180 -0.47 7.56 -7.40
CA LYS A 180 0.40 7.30 -8.54
C LYS A 180 -0.42 7.18 -9.83
N PHE A 181 0.24 7.40 -10.97
CA PHE A 181 -0.37 7.19 -12.28
C PHE A 181 -0.97 5.78 -12.40
N TYR A 182 -2.12 5.69 -13.05
CA TYR A 182 -2.85 4.45 -13.34
C TYR A 182 -3.42 3.72 -12.10
N SER A 183 -3.49 4.40 -10.94
CA SER A 183 -3.92 3.79 -9.68
C SER A 183 -5.33 3.21 -9.72
N PHE A 184 -6.22 3.79 -10.54
CA PHE A 184 -7.63 3.40 -10.61
C PHE A 184 -8.06 2.79 -11.95
N ASP A 185 -7.17 2.71 -12.95
CA ASP A 185 -7.54 2.39 -14.33
C ASP A 185 -8.17 1.01 -14.50
N TYR A 186 -7.77 0.05 -13.69
CA TYR A 186 -8.24 -1.33 -13.76
C TYR A 186 -9.28 -1.71 -12.68
N TYR A 187 -9.84 -0.71 -12.01
CA TYR A 187 -10.98 -0.91 -11.12
C TYR A 187 -12.30 -0.80 -11.89
N ASP A 188 -13.30 -1.60 -11.47
CA ASP A 188 -14.65 -1.54 -12.01
C ASP A 188 -15.52 -0.52 -11.29
N ALA A 189 -15.18 -0.25 -10.00
CA ALA A 189 -15.81 0.78 -9.19
C ALA A 189 -14.80 1.46 -8.26
N VAL A 190 -15.04 2.73 -7.96
CA VAL A 190 -14.27 3.48 -6.95
C VAL A 190 -15.26 4.17 -6.01
N PHE A 191 -15.23 3.81 -4.75
CA PHE A 191 -16.06 4.41 -3.70
C PHE A 191 -15.45 5.75 -3.29
N CYS A 192 -16.03 6.84 -3.82
CA CYS A 192 -15.50 8.18 -3.65
C CYS A 192 -15.94 8.80 -2.32
N SER A 193 -15.05 9.55 -1.70
CA SER A 193 -15.37 10.32 -0.48
C SER A 193 -16.19 11.58 -0.76
N GLY A 194 -16.18 12.08 -2.00
CA GLY A 194 -16.90 13.27 -2.40
C GLY A 194 -16.95 13.50 -3.93
N PRO A 195 -17.72 14.49 -4.39
CA PRO A 195 -17.94 14.74 -5.83
C PRO A 195 -16.66 15.11 -6.57
N GLY A 196 -15.73 15.86 -5.95
CA GLY A 196 -14.47 16.24 -6.60
C GLY A 196 -13.60 15.05 -7.00
N GLN A 197 -13.61 13.98 -6.21
CA GLN A 197 -12.91 12.74 -6.59
C GLN A 197 -13.57 12.07 -7.79
N ALA A 198 -14.91 12.01 -7.82
CA ALA A 198 -15.65 11.42 -8.93
C ALA A 198 -15.45 12.21 -10.23
N GLU A 199 -15.49 13.55 -10.18
CA GLU A 199 -15.23 14.42 -11.33
C GLU A 199 -13.79 14.22 -11.86
N SER A 200 -12.82 14.18 -10.96
CA SER A 200 -11.42 13.94 -11.32
C SER A 200 -11.22 12.57 -11.97
N LEU A 201 -11.91 11.52 -11.49
CA LEU A 201 -11.88 10.19 -12.09
C LEU A 201 -12.55 10.16 -13.45
N ARG A 202 -13.70 10.81 -13.65
CA ARG A 202 -14.36 10.95 -14.97
C ARG A 202 -13.41 11.61 -15.98
N ARG A 203 -12.78 12.70 -15.58
CA ARG A 203 -11.80 13.37 -16.44
C ARG A 203 -10.61 12.47 -16.80
N LEU A 204 -10.14 11.64 -15.87
CA LEU A 204 -9.06 10.68 -16.16
C LEU A 204 -9.51 9.58 -17.13
N GLU A 205 -10.74 9.08 -17.00
CA GLU A 205 -11.33 8.11 -17.93
C GLU A 205 -11.36 8.67 -19.37
N GLU A 206 -11.83 9.90 -19.53
CA GLU A 206 -11.87 10.59 -20.84
C GLU A 206 -10.46 10.77 -21.41
N LEU A 207 -9.52 11.28 -20.61
CA LEU A 207 -8.14 11.54 -21.04
C LEU A 207 -7.36 10.28 -21.43
N ARG A 208 -7.68 9.14 -20.81
CA ARG A 208 -6.97 7.89 -21.00
C ARG A 208 -7.72 6.87 -21.85
N GLY A 209 -8.96 7.16 -22.23
CA GLY A 209 -9.81 6.23 -22.96
C GLY A 209 -10.09 4.93 -22.19
N THR A 210 -10.18 5.00 -20.85
CA THR A 210 -10.50 3.84 -20.02
C THR A 210 -12.02 3.64 -19.91
N SER A 211 -12.44 2.41 -19.57
CA SER A 211 -13.86 2.12 -19.35
C SER A 211 -14.44 2.94 -18.20
N HIS A 212 -15.71 3.30 -18.33
CA HIS A 212 -16.45 3.96 -17.26
C HIS A 212 -16.56 3.05 -16.03
N LYS A 213 -16.25 3.61 -14.86
CA LYS A 213 -16.35 2.96 -13.56
C LYS A 213 -17.62 3.37 -12.83
N ASP A 214 -18.13 2.52 -11.97
CA ASP A 214 -19.13 2.93 -10.99
C ASP A 214 -18.45 3.84 -9.95
N LEU A 215 -18.96 5.07 -9.75
CA LEU A 215 -18.39 6.07 -8.83
C LEU A 215 -19.43 6.53 -7.77
N PRO A 216 -19.88 5.64 -6.88
CA PRO A 216 -20.80 6.05 -5.83
C PRO A 216 -20.09 6.98 -4.83
N LEU A 217 -20.83 8.02 -4.38
CA LEU A 217 -20.37 8.97 -3.36
C LEU A 217 -20.79 8.43 -1.99
N LEU A 218 -19.87 7.77 -1.31
CA LEU A 218 -20.16 7.07 -0.05
C LEU A 218 -19.55 7.76 1.18
N GLY A 219 -18.78 8.84 0.98
CA GLY A 219 -18.03 9.44 2.07
C GLY A 219 -16.76 8.65 2.41
N CYS A 220 -16.23 8.89 3.59
CA CYS A 220 -15.02 8.24 4.09
C CYS A 220 -15.32 7.56 5.44
N PRO A 221 -15.38 6.21 5.49
CA PRO A 221 -15.90 5.48 6.66
C PRO A 221 -15.17 5.79 7.98
N TYR A 222 -13.86 6.05 7.94
CA TYR A 222 -13.13 6.36 9.17
C TYR A 222 -13.52 7.72 9.79
N LEU A 223 -14.07 8.65 8.99
CA LEU A 223 -14.56 9.93 9.52
C LEU A 223 -15.80 9.75 10.39
N ASP A 224 -16.66 8.77 10.09
CA ASP A 224 -17.82 8.46 10.92
C ASP A 224 -17.35 7.98 12.31
N VAL A 225 -16.28 7.17 12.34
CA VAL A 225 -15.65 6.74 13.60
C VAL A 225 -15.07 7.94 14.36
N TYR A 226 -14.45 8.87 13.66
CA TYR A 226 -13.86 10.08 14.28
C TYR A 226 -14.96 11.04 14.77
N ALA A 227 -16.05 11.23 14.02
CA ALA A 227 -17.19 12.02 14.40
C ALA A 227 -17.83 11.49 15.70
N ALA A 228 -18.13 10.20 15.75
CA ALA A 228 -18.68 9.55 16.95
C ALA A 228 -17.77 9.66 18.18
N ARG A 229 -16.46 9.59 18.01
CA ARG A 229 -15.50 9.82 19.10
C ARG A 229 -15.43 11.28 19.52
N ALA A 230 -15.55 12.22 18.57
CA ALA A 230 -15.47 13.66 18.84
C ALA A 230 -16.61 14.13 19.76
N GLU A 231 -17.79 13.50 19.68
CA GLU A 231 -18.92 13.77 20.59
C GLU A 231 -18.59 13.45 22.06
N GLN A 232 -17.59 12.60 22.30
CA GLN A 232 -17.20 12.12 23.62
C GLN A 232 -15.98 12.89 24.18
N VAL A 233 -15.38 13.77 23.40
CA VAL A 233 -14.16 14.48 23.77
C VAL A 233 -14.50 15.92 24.18
N GLY A 234 -13.81 16.38 25.21
CA GLY A 234 -13.95 17.77 25.70
C GLY A 234 -13.34 18.82 24.75
N VAL A 235 -13.25 20.04 25.23
CA VAL A 235 -12.67 21.17 24.51
C VAL A 235 -11.17 20.90 24.22
N PRO A 236 -10.66 21.22 23.02
CA PRO A 236 -9.24 21.12 22.72
C PRO A 236 -8.34 21.83 23.70
N GLU A 237 -7.13 21.31 23.88
CA GLU A 237 -6.14 21.90 24.79
C GLU A 237 -5.72 23.30 24.29
N PRO A 238 -5.85 24.35 25.11
CA PRO A 238 -5.45 25.70 24.69
C PRO A 238 -3.99 25.76 24.26
N ARG A 239 -3.71 26.54 23.21
CA ARG A 239 -2.34 26.77 22.67
C ARG A 239 -1.65 25.47 22.22
N THR A 240 -2.40 24.42 21.90
CA THR A 240 -1.88 23.18 21.35
C THR A 240 -2.05 23.18 19.83
N ILE A 241 -0.96 22.99 19.09
CA ILE A 241 -0.92 22.98 17.63
C ILE A 241 -0.51 21.59 17.15
N LEU A 242 -1.32 21.01 16.25
CA LEU A 242 -0.95 19.79 15.53
C LEU A 242 -0.19 20.14 14.25
N VAL A 243 1.05 19.70 14.16
CA VAL A 243 1.86 19.75 12.93
C VAL A 243 1.89 18.34 12.32
N ALA A 244 1.06 18.10 11.31
CA ALA A 244 0.89 16.80 10.65
C ALA A 244 1.36 16.84 9.17
N PRO A 245 2.68 16.94 8.92
CA PRO A 245 3.21 17.11 7.57
C PRO A 245 3.13 15.83 6.75
N THR A 246 2.92 16.01 5.44
CA THR A 246 3.10 14.94 4.46
C THR A 246 4.57 14.58 4.29
N TRP A 247 4.87 13.48 3.62
CA TRP A 247 6.20 12.95 3.33
C TRP A 247 6.70 13.34 1.93
N GLY A 248 7.98 13.04 1.66
CA GLY A 248 8.62 13.24 0.38
C GLY A 248 9.23 14.63 0.23
N ARG A 249 9.85 14.88 -0.92
CA ARG A 249 10.69 16.06 -1.14
C ARG A 249 9.97 17.42 -1.00
N ASN A 250 8.65 17.43 -1.14
CA ASN A 250 7.83 18.62 -0.98
C ASN A 250 7.21 18.72 0.43
N GLY A 251 7.43 17.73 1.29
CA GLY A 251 6.96 17.73 2.66
C GLY A 251 7.57 18.86 3.50
N LEU A 252 6.82 19.38 4.47
CA LEU A 252 7.26 20.47 5.32
C LEU A 252 8.61 20.17 5.98
N LEU A 253 8.74 19.01 6.62
CA LEU A 253 9.98 18.66 7.34
C LEU A 253 11.18 18.43 6.39
N THR A 254 10.94 17.99 5.17
CA THR A 254 12.00 17.84 4.15
C THR A 254 12.51 19.20 3.70
N ARG A 255 11.63 20.20 3.59
CA ARG A 255 11.97 21.55 3.13
C ARG A 255 12.52 22.45 4.23
N THR A 256 12.01 22.33 5.45
CA THR A 256 12.28 23.28 6.54
C THR A 256 12.97 22.64 7.74
N GLY A 257 13.16 21.33 7.76
CA GLY A 257 13.70 20.63 8.91
C GLY A 257 12.83 20.84 10.15
N SER A 258 13.50 21.14 11.26
CA SER A 258 12.88 21.42 12.57
C SER A 258 12.44 22.88 12.75
N LEU A 259 12.60 23.75 11.75
CA LEU A 259 12.39 25.20 11.91
C LEU A 259 10.97 25.52 12.38
N VAL A 260 9.94 24.98 11.71
CA VAL A 260 8.54 25.29 12.04
C VAL A 260 8.16 24.81 13.43
N PRO A 261 8.37 23.54 13.83
CA PRO A 261 8.10 23.11 15.20
C PRO A 261 8.85 23.91 16.26
N LYS A 262 10.12 24.28 16.01
CA LYS A 262 10.92 25.11 16.93
C LYS A 262 10.33 26.51 17.10
N LEU A 263 9.94 27.18 16.03
CA LEU A 263 9.35 28.52 16.08
C LEU A 263 8.04 28.51 16.87
N LEU A 264 7.17 27.52 16.62
CA LEU A 264 5.91 27.39 17.35
C LEU A 264 6.16 27.14 18.86
N ALA A 265 7.06 26.20 19.16
CA ALA A 265 7.43 25.93 20.57
C ALA A 265 8.05 27.17 21.29
N SER A 266 8.89 27.90 20.56
CA SER A 266 9.49 29.18 21.12
C SER A 266 8.45 30.27 21.31
N ALA A 267 7.37 30.27 20.53
CA ALA A 267 6.25 31.19 20.71
C ALA A 267 5.30 30.73 21.85
N GLY A 268 5.67 29.71 22.60
CA GLY A 268 4.92 29.19 23.76
C GLY A 268 3.74 28.31 23.44
N TYR A 269 3.71 27.71 22.23
CA TYR A 269 2.73 26.70 21.91
C TYR A 269 3.24 25.32 22.33
N HIS A 270 2.29 24.44 22.72
CA HIS A 270 2.53 23.01 22.76
C HIS A 270 2.35 22.45 21.35
N VAL A 271 3.36 21.80 20.82
CA VAL A 271 3.37 21.29 19.44
C VAL A 271 3.29 19.76 19.45
N ILE A 272 2.20 19.23 18.92
CA ILE A 272 2.12 17.80 18.62
C ILE A 272 2.66 17.61 17.20
N LEU A 273 3.84 17.01 17.08
CA LEU A 273 4.46 16.71 15.78
C LEU A 273 4.11 15.28 15.37
N ARG A 274 3.27 15.16 14.34
CA ARG A 274 2.77 13.91 13.79
C ARG A 274 3.14 13.73 12.31
N PRO A 275 4.39 13.38 11.97
CA PRO A 275 4.76 13.12 10.60
C PRO A 275 3.98 11.91 10.02
N HIS A 276 3.72 11.94 8.73
CA HIS A 276 3.14 10.80 8.03
C HIS A 276 4.01 9.55 8.25
N PRO A 277 3.46 8.36 8.50
CA PRO A 277 4.24 7.13 8.74
C PRO A 277 5.29 6.84 7.66
N GLN A 278 5.00 7.17 6.39
CA GLN A 278 5.93 7.01 5.29
C GLN A 278 7.20 7.88 5.43
N SER A 279 7.15 9.00 6.16
CA SER A 279 8.34 9.83 6.41
C SER A 279 9.46 9.05 7.10
N PHE A 280 9.12 8.14 8.02
CA PHE A 280 10.10 7.31 8.74
C PHE A 280 10.73 6.24 7.86
N ILE A 281 10.17 5.97 6.68
CA ILE A 281 10.68 5.01 5.70
C ILE A 281 11.44 5.72 4.58
N SER A 282 10.77 6.69 3.92
CA SER A 282 11.27 7.35 2.72
C SER A 282 12.19 8.53 3.00
N ASP A 283 11.97 9.24 4.13
CA ASP A 283 12.68 10.46 4.51
C ASP A 283 13.49 10.25 5.82
N ARG A 284 13.98 9.04 6.04
CA ARG A 284 14.57 8.60 7.31
C ARG A 284 15.66 9.54 7.82
N GLU A 285 16.60 9.96 6.98
CA GLU A 285 17.68 10.87 7.36
C GLU A 285 17.18 12.23 7.80
N VAL A 286 16.10 12.73 7.17
CA VAL A 286 15.44 13.98 7.58
C VAL A 286 14.82 13.82 8.96
N MET A 287 14.11 12.70 9.18
CA MET A 287 13.48 12.41 10.47
C MET A 287 14.48 12.28 11.60
N GLU A 288 15.63 11.64 11.36
CA GLU A 288 16.71 11.52 12.33
C GLU A 288 17.31 12.88 12.72
N ARG A 289 17.54 13.77 11.71
CA ARG A 289 18.02 15.14 11.97
C ARG A 289 16.99 15.96 12.73
N VAL A 290 15.72 15.93 12.32
CA VAL A 290 14.64 16.65 13.00
C VAL A 290 14.49 16.17 14.45
N ALA A 291 14.61 14.86 14.69
CA ALA A 291 14.53 14.32 16.04
C ALA A 291 15.70 14.79 16.94
N ALA A 292 16.92 14.77 16.40
CA ALA A 292 18.09 15.29 17.11
C ALA A 292 17.94 16.79 17.44
N ASP A 293 17.49 17.58 16.48
CA ASP A 293 17.27 19.01 16.60
C ASP A 293 16.19 19.38 17.64
N LEU A 294 15.18 18.55 17.81
CA LEU A 294 14.04 18.79 18.71
C LEU A 294 14.23 18.14 20.09
N GLN A 295 15.33 17.42 20.31
CA GLN A 295 15.57 16.65 21.55
C GLN A 295 15.49 17.52 22.83
N THR A 296 15.89 18.79 22.74
CA THR A 296 15.87 19.73 23.86
C THR A 296 14.60 20.59 23.96
N CYS A 297 13.69 20.45 22.96
CA CYS A 297 12.46 21.23 22.91
C CYS A 297 11.36 20.59 23.76
N LYS A 298 11.21 21.05 25.02
CA LYS A 298 10.23 20.46 25.96
C LYS A 298 8.76 20.60 25.51
N ASN A 299 8.45 21.59 24.67
CA ASN A 299 7.10 21.86 24.20
C ASN A 299 6.77 21.16 22.88
N VAL A 300 7.60 20.18 22.43
CA VAL A 300 7.34 19.39 21.24
C VAL A 300 7.13 17.93 21.64
N GLU A 301 5.94 17.42 21.38
CA GLU A 301 5.56 16.04 21.57
C GLU A 301 5.54 15.33 20.23
N TRP A 302 6.14 14.14 20.14
CA TRP A 302 6.07 13.30 18.95
C TRP A 302 4.90 12.34 19.03
N ASP A 303 3.99 12.40 18.06
CA ASP A 303 2.94 11.39 17.90
C ASP A 303 3.26 10.44 16.75
N ARG A 304 3.40 9.16 17.07
CA ARG A 304 3.62 8.03 16.14
C ARG A 304 2.50 7.00 16.22
N ASN A 305 1.41 7.32 16.92
CA ASN A 305 0.28 6.41 17.05
C ASN A 305 -0.35 6.18 15.66
N PRO A 306 -0.69 4.94 15.26
CA PRO A 306 -1.44 4.68 14.05
C PRO A 306 -2.80 5.42 14.00
N ASP A 307 -3.46 5.59 15.15
CA ASP A 307 -4.69 6.36 15.28
C ASP A 307 -4.38 7.85 15.55
N GLY A 308 -4.72 8.71 14.60
CA GLY A 308 -4.51 10.16 14.70
C GLY A 308 -5.56 10.91 15.51
N PHE A 309 -6.60 10.25 15.97
CA PHE A 309 -7.73 10.91 16.63
C PHE A 309 -7.31 11.69 17.89
N SER A 310 -6.49 11.09 18.73
CA SER A 310 -6.01 11.73 19.97
C SER A 310 -5.32 13.06 19.71
N SER A 311 -4.43 13.12 18.72
CA SER A 311 -3.73 14.36 18.36
C SER A 311 -4.67 15.41 17.77
N LEU A 312 -5.61 14.96 16.91
CA LEU A 312 -6.62 15.84 16.32
C LEU A 312 -7.54 16.45 17.38
N SER A 313 -8.00 15.65 18.34
CA SER A 313 -8.96 16.09 19.36
C SER A 313 -8.33 17.02 20.42
N ARG A 314 -7.02 16.89 20.67
CA ARG A 314 -6.27 17.73 21.60
C ARG A 314 -5.87 19.08 21.01
N ALA A 315 -5.67 19.13 19.70
CA ALA A 315 -5.16 20.33 19.07
C ALA A 315 -6.25 21.41 18.91
N SER A 316 -5.92 22.65 19.27
CA SER A 316 -6.77 23.82 19.05
C SER A 316 -6.58 24.41 17.65
N LEU A 317 -5.48 24.05 16.95
CA LEU A 317 -5.15 24.45 15.60
C LEU A 317 -4.36 23.33 14.88
N MET A 318 -4.54 23.20 13.55
CA MET A 318 -3.76 22.31 12.69
C MET A 318 -3.18 23.07 11.50
#